data_4db8c25831832b9f2e35bb561b3e8d2a
#
_entry.id   4db8c25831832b9f2e35bb561b3e8d2a
#
_cell.length_a   1.000
_cell.length_b   1.000
_cell.length_c   1.000
_cell.angle_alpha   90.00
_cell.angle_beta   90.00
_cell.angle_gamma   90.00
#
_symmetry.space_group_name_H-M   'P 1'
#
loop_
_entity.id
_entity.type
_entity.pdbx_description
1 polymer ?
#
loop_
_entity_poly.entity_id
_entity_poly.type
_entity_poly.pdbx_seq_one_letter_code
_entity_poly.pdbx_strand_id
1 'polypeptide(L)'
;MIKLSEKGVFLASNNEIIAEEHFTGEIKKEEAKKGTIAWSILSSHNTSGNMDKLKIKFDSLASHDITFVGIVQTAKASGMERFPLPYVLTNCHNSLCAVGGTINGDDHVFGLSAAQRYGGIFVPPHIAVIHQYMREMMAGAGKMILGSDSHTRYGALGTMAIGEGGPELVKQLLNR
;
A
#
# COMPACT_ATOMS: atom_id res chain seq x y z
N MET A 1 -31.36 5.34 -3.06
CA MET A 1 -31.41 4.01 -3.69
C MET A 1 -30.06 3.74 -4.32
N ILE A 2 -29.43 2.58 -4.03
CA ILE A 2 -28.15 2.18 -4.64
C ILE A 2 -28.45 1.53 -5.97
N LYS A 3 -27.79 2.00 -7.05
CA LYS A 3 -27.82 1.35 -8.36
C LYS A 3 -26.49 0.65 -8.58
N LEU A 4 -26.52 -0.60 -8.95
CA LEU A 4 -25.33 -1.36 -9.37
C LEU A 4 -25.24 -1.31 -10.89
N SER A 5 -24.02 -1.11 -11.41
CA SER A 5 -23.74 -1.17 -12.83
C SER A 5 -22.60 -2.18 -13.05
N GLU A 6 -22.80 -3.11 -13.96
CA GLU A 6 -21.79 -4.09 -14.39
C GLU A 6 -20.87 -3.52 -15.48
N LYS A 7 -21.28 -2.41 -16.09
CA LYS A 7 -20.53 -1.72 -17.15
C LYS A 7 -19.91 -0.44 -16.61
N GLY A 8 -19.00 0.13 -17.37
CA GLY A 8 -18.39 1.43 -17.07
C GLY A 8 -19.41 2.55 -16.99
N VAL A 9 -19.03 3.62 -16.32
CA VAL A 9 -19.82 4.86 -16.25
C VAL A 9 -18.93 6.05 -16.60
N PHE A 10 -19.53 7.10 -17.18
CA PHE A 10 -18.89 8.39 -17.38
C PHE A 10 -19.38 9.37 -16.33
N LEU A 11 -18.49 10.17 -15.80
CA LEU A 11 -18.82 11.30 -14.95
C LEU A 11 -18.82 12.57 -15.82
N ALA A 12 -19.99 13.14 -16.02
CA ALA A 12 -20.14 14.39 -16.76
C ALA A 12 -19.74 15.60 -15.91
N SER A 13 -19.53 16.75 -16.58
CA SER A 13 -19.10 18.00 -15.93
C SER A 13 -20.06 18.55 -14.87
N ASN A 14 -21.32 18.14 -14.92
CA ASN A 14 -22.35 18.48 -13.93
C ASN A 14 -22.44 17.45 -12.78
N ASN A 15 -21.45 16.58 -12.62
CA ASN A 15 -21.43 15.45 -11.69
C ASN A 15 -22.52 14.39 -11.94
N GLU A 16 -23.10 14.37 -13.13
CA GLU A 16 -24.03 13.33 -13.54
C GLU A 16 -23.28 12.06 -13.91
N ILE A 17 -23.78 10.91 -13.44
CA ILE A 17 -23.25 9.60 -13.78
C ILE A 17 -24.06 9.04 -14.94
N ILE A 18 -23.40 8.88 -16.09
CA ILE A 18 -23.99 8.37 -17.33
C ILE A 18 -23.45 6.95 -17.57
N ALA A 19 -24.34 5.99 -17.73
CA ALA A 19 -23.95 4.63 -18.10
C ALA A 19 -23.27 4.62 -19.46
N GLU A 20 -22.27 3.77 -19.66
CA GLU A 20 -21.47 3.66 -20.89
C GLU A 20 -22.36 3.55 -22.15
N GLU A 21 -23.44 2.80 -22.05
CA GLU A 21 -24.40 2.56 -23.13
C GLU A 21 -25.28 3.78 -23.48
N HIS A 22 -25.36 4.76 -22.58
CA HIS A 22 -26.13 6.00 -22.77
C HIS A 22 -25.24 7.22 -23.03
N PHE A 23 -23.91 7.03 -23.04
CA PHE A 23 -22.98 8.12 -23.26
C PHE A 23 -22.92 8.47 -24.75
N THR A 24 -23.32 9.67 -25.09
CA THR A 24 -23.36 10.20 -26.47
C THR A 24 -22.21 11.15 -26.81
N GLY A 25 -21.26 11.33 -25.88
CA GLY A 25 -20.10 12.18 -26.08
C GLY A 25 -19.07 11.59 -27.05
N GLU A 26 -18.19 12.43 -27.59
CA GLU A 26 -17.18 12.03 -28.57
C GLU A 26 -15.98 11.27 -27.97
N ILE A 27 -15.77 11.34 -26.64
CA ILE A 27 -14.62 10.71 -25.97
C ILE A 27 -14.82 9.20 -25.92
N LYS A 28 -13.88 8.47 -26.49
CA LYS A 28 -13.85 7.01 -26.39
C LYS A 28 -13.46 6.58 -24.98
N LYS A 29 -13.99 5.45 -24.51
CA LYS A 29 -13.70 4.88 -23.19
C LYS A 29 -12.20 4.76 -22.93
N GLU A 30 -11.42 4.32 -23.91
CA GLU A 30 -9.98 4.16 -23.81
C GLU A 30 -9.22 5.46 -23.58
N GLU A 31 -9.78 6.59 -24.00
CA GLU A 31 -9.22 7.91 -23.73
C GLU A 31 -9.74 8.48 -22.42
N ALA A 32 -11.02 8.31 -22.14
CA ALA A 32 -11.63 8.78 -20.90
C ALA A 32 -10.97 8.19 -19.66
N LYS A 33 -10.61 6.89 -19.67
CA LYS A 33 -9.92 6.23 -18.55
C LYS A 33 -8.58 6.88 -18.20
N LYS A 34 -7.87 7.47 -19.18
CA LYS A 34 -6.59 8.15 -18.97
C LYS A 34 -6.72 9.42 -18.13
N GLY A 35 -7.91 10.01 -18.09
CA GLY A 35 -8.23 11.15 -17.23
C GLY A 35 -8.55 10.79 -15.77
N THR A 36 -8.53 9.50 -15.41
CA THR A 36 -8.83 9.07 -14.04
C THR A 36 -7.61 9.14 -13.13
N ILE A 37 -7.86 9.40 -11.83
CA ILE A 37 -6.81 9.37 -10.79
C ILE A 37 -6.12 8.00 -10.77
N ALA A 38 -6.89 6.91 -10.86
CA ALA A 38 -6.35 5.55 -10.87
C ALA A 38 -5.39 5.31 -12.02
N TRP A 39 -5.73 5.75 -13.24
CA TRP A 39 -4.84 5.64 -14.40
C TRP A 39 -3.55 6.42 -14.19
N SER A 40 -3.66 7.66 -13.71
CA SER A 40 -2.50 8.53 -13.45
C SER A 40 -1.52 7.87 -12.45
N ILE A 41 -2.04 7.34 -11.33
CA ILE A 41 -1.22 6.68 -10.32
C ILE A 41 -0.59 5.40 -10.87
N LEU A 42 -1.37 4.52 -11.52
CA LEU A 42 -0.86 3.26 -12.06
C LEU A 42 0.17 3.47 -13.16
N SER A 43 -0.06 4.42 -14.07
CA SER A 43 0.87 4.69 -15.17
C SER A 43 2.19 5.27 -14.70
N SER A 44 2.17 6.13 -13.68
CA SER A 44 3.38 6.74 -13.12
C SER A 44 4.25 5.75 -12.33
N HIS A 45 3.64 4.67 -11.80
CA HIS A 45 4.35 3.65 -11.02
C HIS A 45 4.64 2.37 -11.81
N ASN A 46 4.14 2.28 -13.05
CA ASN A 46 4.33 1.10 -13.88
C ASN A 46 5.68 1.12 -14.60
N THR A 47 6.52 0.16 -14.32
CA THR A 47 7.85 -0.01 -14.92
C THR A 47 7.89 -0.97 -16.11
N SER A 48 6.76 -1.64 -16.42
CA SER A 48 6.70 -2.60 -17.54
C SER A 48 6.58 -1.94 -18.92
N GLY A 49 6.16 -0.68 -18.98
CA GLY A 49 5.78 -0.02 -20.24
C GLY A 49 4.48 -0.53 -20.87
N ASN A 50 3.80 -1.48 -20.24
CA ASN A 50 2.55 -2.08 -20.71
C ASN A 50 1.45 -1.95 -19.66
N MET A 51 0.35 -1.27 -19.99
CA MET A 51 -0.76 -1.04 -19.05
C MET A 51 -1.68 -2.26 -18.88
N ASP A 52 -1.55 -3.29 -19.70
CA ASP A 52 -2.27 -4.56 -19.54
C ASP A 52 -1.52 -5.55 -18.64
N LYS A 53 -0.22 -5.32 -18.43
CA LYS A 53 0.65 -6.14 -17.56
C LYS A 53 1.51 -5.24 -16.71
N LEU A 54 0.97 -4.79 -15.59
CA LEU A 54 1.62 -3.84 -14.72
C LEU A 54 2.78 -4.49 -13.94
N LYS A 55 3.91 -3.77 -13.86
CA LYS A 55 4.99 -4.03 -12.91
C LYS A 55 5.15 -2.76 -12.05
N ILE A 56 4.54 -2.79 -10.90
CA ILE A 56 4.41 -1.61 -10.04
C ILE A 56 5.61 -1.47 -9.12
N LYS A 57 6.15 -0.25 -9.06
CA LYS A 57 7.11 0.19 -8.06
C LYS A 57 6.38 1.08 -7.05
N PHE A 58 6.41 0.68 -5.79
CA PHE A 58 5.74 1.41 -4.70
C PHE A 58 6.63 2.54 -4.15
N ASP A 59 6.00 3.56 -3.55
CA ASP A 59 6.69 4.65 -2.86
C ASP A 59 7.08 4.29 -1.43
N SER A 60 6.29 3.46 -0.78
CA SER A 60 6.57 3.00 0.59
C SER A 60 5.90 1.67 0.90
N LEU A 61 6.45 1.01 1.91
CA LEU A 61 5.98 -0.27 2.44
C LEU A 61 5.50 -0.11 3.88
N ALA A 62 4.55 -0.93 4.29
CA ALA A 62 4.06 -0.95 5.66
C ALA A 62 3.81 -2.37 6.16
N SER A 63 4.20 -2.65 7.39
CA SER A 63 3.91 -3.91 8.06
C SER A 63 3.66 -3.70 9.55
N HIS A 64 3.00 -4.65 10.16
CA HIS A 64 2.78 -4.67 11.60
C HIS A 64 3.51 -5.86 12.26
N ASP A 65 3.54 -5.86 13.56
CA ASP A 65 4.26 -6.81 14.42
C ASP A 65 3.98 -8.29 14.12
N ILE A 66 2.78 -8.66 13.67
CA ILE A 66 2.49 -10.04 13.28
C ILE A 66 3.21 -10.46 12.00
N THR A 67 3.51 -9.53 11.11
CA THR A 67 3.98 -9.84 9.75
C THR A 67 5.42 -9.44 9.47
N PHE A 68 5.93 -8.33 10.03
CA PHE A 68 7.24 -7.83 9.64
C PHE A 68 8.40 -8.77 10.01
N VAL A 69 8.28 -9.53 11.09
CA VAL A 69 9.35 -10.46 11.52
C VAL A 69 9.65 -11.47 10.41
N GLY A 70 8.63 -12.18 9.93
CA GLY A 70 8.79 -13.15 8.84
C GLY A 70 9.24 -12.52 7.52
N ILE A 71 8.71 -11.34 7.19
CA ILE A 71 9.07 -10.60 5.97
C ILE A 71 10.56 -10.22 5.99
N VAL A 72 11.01 -9.58 7.07
CA VAL A 72 12.40 -9.12 7.19
C VAL A 72 13.37 -10.29 7.26
N GLN A 73 13.05 -11.36 8.00
CA GLN A 73 13.88 -12.55 8.06
C GLN A 73 14.02 -13.21 6.70
N THR A 74 12.94 -13.34 5.94
CA THR A 74 12.94 -13.91 4.59
C THR A 74 13.75 -13.05 3.63
N ALA A 75 13.56 -11.74 3.65
CA ALA A 75 14.33 -10.82 2.82
C ALA A 75 15.83 -10.84 3.17
N LYS A 76 16.18 -10.87 4.46
CA LYS A 76 17.55 -11.02 4.94
C LYS A 76 18.20 -12.32 4.42
N ALA A 77 17.50 -13.45 4.59
CA ALA A 77 17.97 -14.75 4.11
C ALA A 77 18.15 -14.78 2.58
N SER A 78 17.45 -13.91 1.86
CA SER A 78 17.51 -13.75 0.41
C SER A 78 18.51 -12.68 -0.06
N GLY A 79 19.35 -12.16 0.84
CA GLY A 79 20.44 -11.24 0.51
C GLY A 79 20.10 -9.75 0.61
N MET A 80 19.03 -9.37 1.33
CA MET A 80 18.74 -7.96 1.58
C MET A 80 19.79 -7.32 2.48
N GLU A 81 20.36 -6.20 2.05
CA GLU A 81 21.36 -5.43 2.79
C GLU A 81 20.76 -4.20 3.48
N ARG A 82 19.74 -3.60 2.88
CA ARG A 82 19.03 -2.41 3.37
C ARG A 82 17.61 -2.36 2.80
N PHE A 83 16.72 -1.62 3.44
CA PHE A 83 15.42 -1.35 2.83
C PHE A 83 15.57 -0.41 1.62
N PRO A 84 15.12 -0.82 0.43
CA PRO A 84 15.27 0.00 -0.78
C PRO A 84 14.26 1.13 -0.88
N LEU A 85 13.20 1.06 -0.08
CA LEU A 85 12.10 2.02 0.01
C LEU A 85 11.84 2.35 1.47
N PRO A 86 11.22 3.50 1.78
CA PRO A 86 10.69 3.77 3.11
C PRO A 86 9.81 2.61 3.58
N TYR A 87 10.20 1.95 4.64
CA TYR A 87 9.47 0.81 5.22
C TYR A 87 9.08 1.11 6.66
N VAL A 88 7.77 1.14 6.90
CA VAL A 88 7.19 1.43 8.21
C VAL A 88 6.88 0.12 8.93
N LEU A 89 7.49 -0.06 10.09
CA LEU A 89 7.30 -1.20 10.99
C LEU A 89 6.50 -0.74 12.21
N THR A 90 5.22 -1.11 12.27
CA THR A 90 4.32 -0.72 13.35
C THR A 90 4.09 -1.85 14.34
N ASN A 91 3.89 -1.52 15.61
CA ASN A 91 3.64 -2.48 16.70
C ASN A 91 2.23 -2.26 17.23
N CYS A 92 1.23 -2.60 16.43
CA CYS A 92 -0.16 -2.26 16.72
C CYS A 92 -1.11 -3.44 16.89
N HIS A 93 -0.78 -4.63 16.39
CA HIS A 93 -1.64 -5.81 16.49
C HIS A 93 -1.42 -6.56 17.80
N ASN A 94 -0.16 -6.74 18.18
CA ASN A 94 0.23 -7.38 19.43
C ASN A 94 0.74 -6.38 20.46
N SER A 95 0.30 -5.14 20.38
CA SER A 95 0.72 -4.06 21.30
C SER A 95 0.13 -4.17 22.72
N LEU A 96 -0.40 -5.33 23.08
CA LEU A 96 -0.86 -5.66 24.44
C LEU A 96 0.34 -5.87 25.38
N CYS A 97 1.24 -4.90 25.41
CA CYS A 97 2.48 -4.99 26.16
C CYS A 97 2.28 -5.21 27.67
N ALA A 98 1.13 -4.82 28.21
CA ALA A 98 0.79 -5.06 29.61
C ALA A 98 0.27 -6.48 29.89
N VAL A 99 -0.16 -7.18 28.86
CA VAL A 99 -0.81 -8.51 28.95
C VAL A 99 -0.08 -9.53 28.08
N GLY A 100 0.69 -9.06 27.12
CA GLY A 100 1.45 -9.88 26.19
C GLY A 100 2.58 -10.64 26.89
N GLY A 101 2.86 -11.82 26.38
CA GLY A 101 4.04 -12.57 26.77
C GLY A 101 5.32 -12.01 26.17
N THR A 102 6.43 -12.67 26.45
CA THR A 102 7.76 -12.34 25.94
C THR A 102 7.82 -12.31 24.40
N ILE A 103 7.02 -13.12 23.72
CA ILE A 103 6.98 -13.20 22.24
C ILE A 103 6.66 -11.83 21.63
N ASN A 104 5.65 -11.13 22.14
CA ASN A 104 5.31 -9.80 21.61
C ASN A 104 6.41 -8.77 21.87
N GLY A 105 7.04 -8.85 23.06
CA GLY A 105 8.19 -8.03 23.39
C GLY A 105 9.37 -8.30 22.46
N ASP A 106 9.64 -9.55 22.14
CA ASP A 106 10.70 -9.96 21.22
C ASP A 106 10.44 -9.46 19.80
N ASP A 107 9.20 -9.52 19.30
CA ASP A 107 8.81 -8.95 18.00
C ASP A 107 9.07 -7.44 17.94
N HIS A 108 8.76 -6.71 19.01
CA HIS A 108 8.99 -5.27 19.10
C HIS A 108 10.49 -4.93 19.12
N VAL A 109 11.29 -5.68 19.87
CA VAL A 109 12.76 -5.52 19.88
C VAL A 109 13.35 -5.86 18.52
N PHE A 110 12.86 -6.92 17.89
CA PHE A 110 13.26 -7.27 16.51
C PHE A 110 12.94 -6.15 15.54
N GLY A 111 11.73 -5.60 15.57
CA GLY A 111 11.31 -4.51 14.70
C GLY A 111 12.18 -3.25 14.85
N LEU A 112 12.49 -2.87 16.08
CA LEU A 112 13.40 -1.76 16.37
C LEU A 112 14.80 -2.01 15.82
N SER A 113 15.37 -3.18 16.09
CA SER A 113 16.70 -3.56 15.61
C SER A 113 16.77 -3.65 14.07
N ALA A 114 15.71 -4.15 13.45
CA ALA A 114 15.59 -4.21 11.99
C ALA A 114 15.53 -2.81 11.36
N ALA A 115 14.73 -1.91 11.94
CA ALA A 115 14.65 -0.52 11.47
C ALA A 115 16.00 0.19 11.58
N GLN A 116 16.72 0.02 12.70
CA GLN A 116 18.06 0.57 12.89
C GLN A 116 19.08 -0.02 11.90
N ARG A 117 19.02 -1.34 11.69
CA ARG A 117 19.97 -2.05 10.85
C ARG A 117 19.77 -1.77 9.36
N TYR A 118 18.52 -1.71 8.90
CA TYR A 118 18.17 -1.64 7.48
C TYR A 118 17.65 -0.28 7.01
N GLY A 119 17.48 0.69 7.93
CA GLY A 119 17.06 2.06 7.59
C GLY A 119 15.53 2.23 7.51
N GLY A 120 14.77 1.50 8.34
CA GLY A 120 13.30 1.60 8.40
C GLY A 120 12.78 2.67 9.36
N ILE A 121 11.47 2.84 9.38
CA ILE A 121 10.74 3.69 10.31
C ILE A 121 10.07 2.76 11.34
N PHE A 122 10.49 2.84 12.58
CA PHE A 122 9.90 2.07 13.67
C PHE A 122 8.84 2.90 14.38
N VAL A 123 7.63 2.37 14.48
CA VAL A 123 6.53 2.98 15.23
C VAL A 123 6.30 2.15 16.49
N PRO A 124 6.63 2.68 17.68
CA PRO A 124 6.47 1.97 18.94
C PRO A 124 5.03 1.53 19.22
N PRO A 125 4.82 0.53 20.08
CA PRO A 125 3.48 0.17 20.55
C PRO A 125 2.79 1.36 21.21
N HIS A 126 1.46 1.40 21.13
CA HIS A 126 0.59 2.44 21.70
C HIS A 126 0.72 3.85 21.09
N ILE A 127 1.50 4.03 20.03
CA ILE A 127 1.59 5.33 19.33
C ILE A 127 0.49 5.45 18.28
N ALA A 128 0.39 4.48 17.37
CA ALA A 128 -0.64 4.49 16.33
C ALA A 128 -0.89 3.10 15.77
N VAL A 129 -2.12 2.86 15.34
CA VAL A 129 -2.45 1.73 14.47
C VAL A 129 -1.80 1.96 13.11
N ILE A 130 -1.34 0.88 12.44
CA ILE A 130 -0.68 0.98 11.12
C ILE A 130 -1.46 1.87 10.13
N HIS A 131 -2.77 1.70 10.04
CA HIS A 131 -3.60 2.43 9.09
C HIS A 131 -3.72 3.92 9.44
N GLN A 132 -3.73 4.26 10.72
CA GLN A 132 -3.72 5.64 11.18
C GLN A 132 -2.40 6.30 10.83
N TYR A 133 -1.29 5.66 11.21
CA TYR A 133 0.05 6.18 10.93
C TYR A 133 0.27 6.40 9.42
N MET A 134 -0.06 5.39 8.61
CA MET A 134 0.17 5.48 7.16
C MET A 134 -0.66 6.57 6.50
N ARG A 135 -1.92 6.77 6.93
CA ARG A 135 -2.76 7.86 6.41
C ARG A 135 -2.26 9.23 6.79
N GLU A 136 -1.77 9.40 8.00
CA GLU A 136 -1.33 10.71 8.50
C GLU A 136 0.08 11.08 8.06
N MET A 137 0.97 10.09 7.93
CA MET A 137 2.40 10.34 7.74
C MET A 137 2.90 10.00 6.34
N MET A 138 2.27 9.07 5.63
CA MET A 138 2.81 8.52 4.38
C MET A 138 1.89 8.72 3.17
N ALA A 139 0.57 8.83 3.38
CA ALA A 139 -0.38 9.00 2.29
C ALA A 139 -0.28 10.40 1.67
N GLY A 140 -0.58 10.51 0.39
CA GLY A 140 -0.59 11.76 -0.35
C GLY A 140 -1.02 11.55 -1.79
N ALA A 141 -1.35 12.64 -2.47
CA ALA A 141 -1.80 12.60 -3.86
C ALA A 141 -0.77 11.91 -4.76
N GLY A 142 -1.23 10.96 -5.55
CA GLY A 142 -0.40 10.22 -6.49
C GLY A 142 0.50 9.15 -5.89
N LYS A 143 0.47 8.91 -4.58
CA LYS A 143 1.31 7.89 -3.92
C LYS A 143 0.75 6.48 -4.08
N MET A 144 1.67 5.50 -4.14
CA MET A 144 1.34 4.07 -4.04
C MET A 144 2.00 3.44 -2.82
N ILE A 145 1.21 2.75 -2.00
CA ILE A 145 1.65 2.10 -0.76
C ILE A 145 1.32 0.61 -0.82
N LEU A 146 2.29 -0.24 -0.48
CA LEU A 146 2.09 -1.66 -0.30
C LEU A 146 2.18 -2.01 1.20
N GLY A 147 1.17 -2.68 1.72
CA GLY A 147 1.14 -3.14 3.10
C GLY A 147 0.95 -4.64 3.23
N SER A 148 1.44 -5.21 4.31
CA SER A 148 1.24 -6.63 4.65
C SER A 148 -0.10 -6.91 5.34
N ASP A 149 -0.87 -5.87 5.61
CA ASP A 149 -2.22 -5.98 6.18
C ASP A 149 -3.28 -5.87 5.08
N SER A 150 -4.26 -6.78 5.08
CA SER A 150 -5.35 -6.82 4.09
C SER A 150 -6.23 -5.56 4.10
N HIS A 151 -6.22 -4.79 5.17
CA HIS A 151 -6.94 -3.51 5.29
C HIS A 151 -6.11 -2.31 4.79
N THR A 152 -4.98 -2.53 4.15
CA THR A 152 -4.20 -1.46 3.51
C THR A 152 -4.99 -0.89 2.33
N ARG A 153 -5.79 0.13 2.58
CA ARG A 153 -6.74 0.75 1.64
C ARG A 153 -6.81 2.25 1.92
N TYR A 154 -5.74 2.97 1.61
CA TYR A 154 -5.62 4.40 1.95
C TYR A 154 -6.03 5.29 0.78
N GLY A 155 -7.13 4.97 0.09
CA GLY A 155 -7.65 5.74 -1.04
C GLY A 155 -8.02 7.19 -0.74
N ALA A 156 -8.01 7.59 0.54
CA ALA A 156 -8.10 8.97 0.94
C ALA A 156 -6.88 9.77 0.48
N LEU A 157 -7.05 11.07 0.25
CA LEU A 157 -5.99 11.99 -0.15
C LEU A 157 -5.35 11.66 -1.52
N GLY A 158 -6.04 10.90 -2.37
CA GLY A 158 -5.53 10.55 -3.69
C GLY A 158 -4.39 9.53 -3.68
N THR A 159 -4.27 8.75 -2.62
CA THR A 159 -3.32 7.63 -2.49
C THR A 159 -3.95 6.35 -3.02
N MET A 160 -3.18 5.52 -3.71
CA MET A 160 -3.54 4.13 -3.98
C MET A 160 -2.76 3.23 -3.04
N ALA A 161 -3.45 2.41 -2.25
CA ALA A 161 -2.81 1.50 -1.31
C ALA A 161 -3.36 0.08 -1.51
N ILE A 162 -2.47 -0.89 -1.46
CA ILE A 162 -2.76 -2.29 -1.71
C ILE A 162 -2.26 -3.11 -0.52
N GLY A 163 -3.12 -3.95 0.03
CA GLY A 163 -2.76 -4.93 1.05
C GLY A 163 -2.52 -6.28 0.41
N GLU A 164 -1.31 -6.80 0.59
CA GLU A 164 -0.88 -8.08 0.05
C GLU A 164 -0.15 -8.91 1.10
N GLY A 165 0.10 -10.18 0.80
CA GLY A 165 0.86 -11.04 1.69
C GLY A 165 2.35 -10.73 1.75
N GLY A 166 3.01 -11.31 2.75
CA GLY A 166 4.45 -11.14 2.96
C GLY A 166 5.33 -11.36 1.73
N PRO A 167 5.06 -12.35 0.86
CA PRO A 167 5.88 -12.58 -0.34
C PRO A 167 5.98 -11.38 -1.27
N GLU A 168 4.92 -10.59 -1.45
CA GLU A 168 4.98 -9.40 -2.30
C GLU A 168 5.86 -8.30 -1.68
N LEU A 169 5.81 -8.14 -0.35
CA LEU A 169 6.72 -7.21 0.32
C LEU A 169 8.17 -7.66 0.21
N VAL A 170 8.45 -8.96 0.34
CA VAL A 170 9.80 -9.51 0.15
C VAL A 170 10.32 -9.22 -1.25
N LYS A 171 9.50 -9.37 -2.30
CA LYS A 171 9.89 -9.01 -3.67
C LYS A 171 10.28 -7.53 -3.78
N GLN A 172 9.49 -6.64 -3.19
CA GLN A 172 9.80 -5.21 -3.17
C GLN A 172 11.09 -4.90 -2.41
N LEU A 173 11.32 -5.56 -1.27
CA LEU A 173 12.55 -5.42 -0.49
C LEU A 173 13.80 -5.93 -1.22
N LEU A 174 13.63 -6.84 -2.18
CA LEU A 174 14.69 -7.38 -3.03
C LEU A 174 14.77 -6.69 -4.41
N ASN A 175 13.97 -5.67 -4.68
CA ASN A 175 13.86 -4.99 -5.98
C ASN A 175 13.52 -5.96 -7.15
N ARG A 176 12.64 -6.92 -6.92
CA ARG A 176 12.26 -7.97 -7.88
C ARG A 176 10.83 -7.84 -8.40
#